data_fe3e22de7310f5e0e5c3e453f2d75955
#
_entry.id   fe3e22de7310f5e0e5c3e453f2d75955
#
_cell.length_a   1.000
_cell.length_b   1.000
_cell.length_c   1.000
_cell.angle_alpha   90.00
_cell.angle_beta   90.00
_cell.angle_gamma   90.00
#
_symmetry.space_group_name_H-M   'P 1'
#
loop_
_entity.id
_entity.type
_entity.pdbx_description
1 polymer ?
#
loop_
_entity_poly.entity_id
_entity_poly.type
_entity_poly.pdbx_seq_one_letter_code
_entity_poly.pdbx_strand_id
1 'polypeptide(L)'
;MDNERSYPITPDGRWQPAPRHAPFVIATIVIAVVMVWFTGMGQNALAANLMFVDPRPFSWEVFSTLAGRLEALSASLASGQVWRLITPDFLHFSWTHIIFNSVMLWFLGSQIEWIDGRARLAVLFVVASLLSNGLQYLVSGPLFGGLSGVVYGILGYCWMSQRRRPRFQFPPALVTFALVWMVIGFTPLPEMLGLGRMANEAHLGGFVAGLLVAALSPLRGKRWR
;
A
#
# COMPACT_ATOMS: atom_id res chain seq x y z
N MET A 1 30.55 27.38 4.50
CA MET A 1 30.13 26.04 4.95
C MET A 1 29.11 25.57 3.94
N ASP A 2 29.59 24.89 2.90
CA ASP A 2 28.73 24.37 1.84
C ASP A 2 27.81 23.30 2.43
N ASN A 3 26.53 23.62 2.38
CA ASN A 3 25.47 22.70 2.73
C ASN A 3 25.46 21.59 1.66
N GLU A 4 26.38 20.63 1.76
CA GLU A 4 26.37 19.43 0.93
C GLU A 4 25.04 18.74 1.13
N ARG A 5 24.08 19.07 0.28
CA ARG A 5 22.88 18.27 0.09
C ARG A 5 23.35 16.92 -0.41
N SER A 6 23.68 16.03 0.52
CA SER A 6 24.05 14.67 0.16
C SER A 6 22.93 14.08 -0.68
N TYR A 7 23.20 13.89 -1.95
CA TYR A 7 22.29 13.21 -2.85
C TYR A 7 22.13 11.75 -2.39
N PRO A 8 20.94 11.17 -2.48
CA PRO A 8 20.68 9.80 -2.06
C PRO A 8 21.22 8.77 -3.06
N ILE A 9 22.38 9.06 -3.64
CA ILE A 9 23.06 8.24 -4.64
C ILE A 9 24.53 8.18 -4.26
N THR A 10 25.03 6.97 -4.19
CA THR A 10 26.46 6.72 -3.98
C THR A 10 27.28 7.14 -5.22
N PRO A 11 28.60 7.35 -5.12
CA PRO A 11 29.46 7.68 -6.27
C PRO A 11 29.40 6.65 -7.39
N ASP A 12 29.09 5.38 -7.09
CA ASP A 12 28.87 4.30 -8.04
C ASP A 12 27.42 4.23 -8.58
N GLY A 13 26.61 5.25 -8.32
CA GLY A 13 25.28 5.42 -8.89
C GLY A 13 24.16 4.62 -8.21
N ARG A 14 24.40 4.02 -7.03
CA ARG A 14 23.37 3.24 -6.31
C ARG A 14 22.45 4.13 -5.49
N TRP A 15 21.18 3.78 -5.45
CA TRP A 15 20.21 4.41 -4.57
C TRP A 15 20.49 4.09 -3.09
N GLN A 16 20.76 5.12 -2.30
CA GLN A 16 21.00 5.00 -0.85
C GLN A 16 20.40 6.21 -0.11
N PRO A 17 19.09 6.22 0.13
CA PRO A 17 18.41 7.34 0.77
C PRO A 17 18.69 7.39 2.28
N ALA A 18 18.85 8.60 2.82
CA ALA A 18 18.69 8.85 4.25
C ALA A 18 17.24 9.22 4.56
N PRO A 19 16.77 9.09 5.82
CA PRO A 19 15.38 9.40 6.21
C PRO A 19 14.91 10.81 5.80
N ARG A 20 15.79 11.81 5.83
CA ARG A 20 15.48 13.19 5.39
C ARG A 20 15.08 13.31 3.91
N HIS A 21 15.41 12.32 3.09
CA HIS A 21 15.09 12.32 1.66
C HIS A 21 13.69 11.81 1.36
N ALA A 22 13.06 11.09 2.32
CA ALA A 22 11.76 10.47 2.16
C ALA A 22 10.90 10.59 3.43
N PRO A 23 10.62 11.84 3.91
CA PRO A 23 9.88 12.03 5.16
C PRO A 23 8.44 11.52 5.13
N PHE A 24 7.76 11.54 3.97
CA PHE A 24 6.42 10.96 3.85
C PHE A 24 6.45 9.44 4.04
N VAL A 25 7.41 8.77 3.40
CA VAL A 25 7.62 7.32 3.56
C VAL A 25 7.91 6.98 5.01
N ILE A 26 8.82 7.71 5.67
CA ILE A 26 9.16 7.48 7.08
C ILE A 26 7.93 7.70 7.97
N ALA A 27 7.18 8.78 7.77
CA ALA A 27 5.97 9.04 8.54
C ALA A 27 4.95 7.89 8.39
N THR A 28 4.74 7.41 7.16
CA THR A 28 3.84 6.29 6.88
C THR A 28 4.28 5.01 7.59
N ILE A 29 5.57 4.66 7.53
CA ILE A 29 6.11 3.48 8.22
C ILE A 29 5.96 3.62 9.74
N VAL A 30 6.31 4.78 10.30
CA VAL A 30 6.18 5.04 11.75
C VAL A 30 4.72 4.90 12.19
N ILE A 31 3.77 5.50 11.47
CA ILE A 31 2.34 5.36 11.76
C ILE A 31 1.93 3.88 11.72
N ALA A 32 2.32 3.14 10.69
CA ALA A 32 1.96 1.73 10.57
C ALA A 32 2.52 0.89 11.74
N VAL A 33 3.78 1.09 12.14
CA VAL A 33 4.41 0.39 13.27
C VAL A 33 3.72 0.76 14.59
N VAL A 34 3.41 2.03 14.81
CA VAL A 34 2.67 2.50 15.98
C VAL A 34 1.28 1.87 16.03
N MET A 35 0.59 1.79 14.89
CA MET A 35 -0.75 1.17 14.83
C MET A 35 -0.72 -0.34 15.08
N VAL A 36 0.34 -1.06 14.68
CA VAL A 36 0.54 -2.48 15.06
C VAL A 36 0.55 -2.63 16.59
N TRP A 37 1.26 -1.75 17.28
CA TRP A 37 1.31 -1.74 18.73
C TRP A 37 -0.07 -1.47 19.35
N PHE A 38 -0.75 -0.41 18.93
CA PHE A 38 -2.04 -0.02 19.49
C PHE A 38 -3.18 -1.01 19.16
N THR A 39 -3.14 -1.67 17.99
CA THR A 39 -4.16 -2.63 17.59
C THR A 39 -3.86 -4.06 18.05
N GLY A 40 -2.72 -4.31 18.72
CA GLY A 40 -2.30 -5.64 19.12
C GLY A 40 -2.27 -6.61 17.93
N MET A 41 -1.69 -6.20 16.79
CA MET A 41 -1.72 -6.95 15.53
C MET A 41 -3.13 -7.28 15.05
N GLY A 42 -4.06 -6.34 15.20
CA GLY A 42 -5.44 -6.52 14.75
C GLY A 42 -6.34 -7.32 15.70
N GLN A 43 -5.84 -7.70 16.89
CA GLN A 43 -6.55 -8.59 17.80
C GLN A 43 -7.46 -7.89 18.82
N ASN A 44 -7.37 -6.57 18.94
CA ASN A 44 -8.16 -5.85 19.93
C ASN A 44 -9.29 -5.01 19.29
N ALA A 45 -10.16 -4.47 20.14
CA ALA A 45 -11.33 -3.70 19.69
C ALA A 45 -10.99 -2.44 18.87
N LEU A 46 -9.78 -1.87 19.04
CA LEU A 46 -9.34 -0.72 18.28
C LEU A 46 -9.15 -1.06 16.79
N ALA A 47 -8.76 -2.30 16.47
CA ALA A 47 -8.62 -2.74 15.10
C ALA A 47 -9.92 -2.60 14.30
N ALA A 48 -11.08 -2.91 14.89
CA ALA A 48 -12.37 -2.76 14.24
C ALA A 48 -12.70 -1.30 13.88
N ASN A 49 -12.17 -0.33 14.63
CA ASN A 49 -12.34 1.08 14.32
C ASN A 49 -11.54 1.51 13.09
N LEU A 50 -10.54 0.75 12.68
CA LEU A 50 -9.68 1.01 11.52
C LEU A 50 -10.04 0.17 10.29
N MET A 51 -10.87 -0.87 10.44
CA MET A 51 -11.37 -1.67 9.31
C MET A 51 -12.18 -0.81 8.34
N PHE A 52 -12.24 -1.21 7.10
CA PHE A 52 -12.94 -0.49 6.02
C PHE A 52 -14.41 -0.23 6.33
N VAL A 53 -15.08 -1.20 6.93
CA VAL A 53 -16.36 -1.07 7.60
C VAL A 53 -16.24 -1.74 8.97
N ASP A 54 -16.78 -1.13 10.02
CA ASP A 54 -16.85 -1.75 11.34
C ASP A 54 -17.83 -2.94 11.28
N PRO A 55 -17.39 -4.18 11.50
CA PRO A 55 -18.30 -5.31 11.40
C PRO A 55 -19.22 -5.48 12.61
N ARG A 56 -18.90 -4.86 13.75
CA ARG A 56 -19.59 -5.08 15.03
C ARG A 56 -21.09 -4.73 15.04
N PRO A 57 -21.55 -3.67 14.33
CA PRO A 57 -22.98 -3.35 14.27
C PRO A 57 -23.81 -4.27 13.37
N PHE A 58 -23.19 -5.14 12.58
CA PHE A 58 -23.83 -5.95 11.56
C PHE A 58 -23.76 -7.44 11.86
N SER A 59 -24.75 -8.22 11.40
CA SER A 59 -24.61 -9.68 11.33
C SER A 59 -23.65 -10.06 10.20
N TRP A 60 -22.95 -11.20 10.31
CA TRP A 60 -22.01 -11.65 9.30
C TRP A 60 -22.66 -11.96 7.94
N GLU A 61 -23.96 -12.28 7.93
CA GLU A 61 -24.73 -12.52 6.71
C GLU A 61 -24.75 -11.28 5.79
N VAL A 62 -24.74 -10.07 6.37
CA VAL A 62 -24.65 -8.81 5.60
C VAL A 62 -23.42 -8.80 4.68
N PHE A 63 -22.30 -9.32 5.16
CA PHE A 63 -21.06 -9.36 4.39
C PHE A 63 -20.98 -10.53 3.39
N SER A 64 -21.96 -11.45 3.38
CA SER A 64 -21.99 -12.57 2.44
C SER A 64 -22.40 -12.16 1.02
N THR A 65 -23.12 -11.04 0.86
CA THR A 65 -23.59 -10.53 -0.42
C THR A 65 -22.99 -9.17 -0.78
N LEU A 66 -22.89 -8.88 -2.07
CA LEU A 66 -22.46 -7.56 -2.52
C LEU A 66 -23.43 -6.45 -2.08
N ALA A 67 -24.74 -6.71 -2.14
CA ALA A 67 -25.78 -5.74 -1.72
C ALA A 67 -25.61 -5.37 -0.25
N GLY A 68 -25.46 -6.37 0.64
CA GLY A 68 -25.24 -6.12 2.07
C GLY A 68 -23.93 -5.38 2.35
N ARG A 69 -22.83 -5.71 1.64
CA ARG A 69 -21.58 -4.95 1.75
C ARG A 69 -21.73 -3.48 1.33
N LEU A 70 -22.48 -3.21 0.26
CA LEU A 70 -22.77 -1.84 -0.18
C LEU A 70 -23.64 -1.09 0.84
N GLU A 71 -24.62 -1.75 1.41
CA GLU A 71 -25.46 -1.18 2.47
C GLU A 71 -24.64 -0.81 3.71
N ALA A 72 -23.82 -1.74 4.21
CA ALA A 72 -22.96 -1.49 5.36
C ALA A 72 -21.91 -0.38 5.09
N LEU A 73 -21.35 -0.30 3.88
CA LEU A 73 -20.48 0.77 3.47
C LEU A 73 -21.21 2.12 3.44
N SER A 74 -22.41 2.16 2.85
CA SER A 74 -23.20 3.39 2.79
C SER A 74 -23.57 3.91 4.17
N ALA A 75 -23.96 3.03 5.09
CA ALA A 75 -24.24 3.37 6.49
C ALA A 75 -22.99 3.92 7.21
N SER A 76 -21.82 3.29 6.98
CA SER A 76 -20.54 3.75 7.53
C SER A 76 -20.19 5.15 7.04
N LEU A 77 -20.31 5.41 5.73
CA LEU A 77 -20.03 6.73 5.15
C LEU A 77 -21.06 7.79 5.57
N ALA A 78 -22.34 7.43 5.63
CA ALA A 78 -23.40 8.33 6.10
C ALA A 78 -23.23 8.74 7.58
N SER A 79 -22.59 7.88 8.39
CA SER A 79 -22.19 8.22 9.77
C SER A 79 -20.91 9.07 9.86
N GLY A 80 -20.34 9.51 8.72
CA GLY A 80 -19.15 10.37 8.67
C GLY A 80 -17.82 9.62 8.81
N GLN A 81 -17.79 8.28 8.82
CA GLN A 81 -16.59 7.48 9.09
C GLN A 81 -15.67 7.35 7.84
N VAL A 82 -15.41 8.45 7.16
CA VAL A 82 -14.64 8.49 5.89
C VAL A 82 -13.18 8.06 6.01
N TRP A 83 -12.58 8.16 7.21
CA TRP A 83 -11.20 7.69 7.46
C TRP A 83 -11.02 6.20 7.18
N ARG A 84 -12.08 5.40 7.31
CA ARG A 84 -12.08 3.96 7.06
C ARG A 84 -11.70 3.57 5.63
N LEU A 85 -11.83 4.49 4.70
CA LEU A 85 -11.40 4.25 3.30
C LEU A 85 -9.88 4.06 3.17
N ILE A 86 -9.10 4.56 4.17
CA ILE A 86 -7.63 4.54 4.15
C ILE A 86 -7.04 3.78 5.36
N THR A 87 -7.71 3.81 6.51
CA THR A 87 -7.14 3.26 7.75
C THR A 87 -6.83 1.76 7.74
N PRO A 88 -7.47 0.88 6.90
CA PRO A 88 -7.06 -0.50 6.78
C PRO A 88 -5.60 -0.69 6.38
N ASP A 89 -5.01 0.26 5.64
CA ASP A 89 -3.60 0.21 5.25
C ASP A 89 -2.65 0.13 6.45
N PHE A 90 -3.07 0.64 7.60
CA PHE A 90 -2.28 0.65 8.83
C PHE A 90 -2.51 -0.55 9.75
N LEU A 91 -3.46 -1.45 9.40
CA LEU A 91 -3.67 -2.71 10.12
C LEU A 91 -2.70 -3.78 9.62
N HIS A 92 -1.95 -4.40 10.55
CA HIS A 92 -1.07 -5.52 10.21
C HIS A 92 -1.25 -6.63 11.22
N PHE A 93 -1.29 -7.86 10.75
CA PHE A 93 -1.63 -9.06 11.53
C PHE A 93 -0.41 -9.94 11.86
N SER A 94 0.79 -9.57 11.38
CA SER A 94 2.04 -10.26 11.71
C SER A 94 3.25 -9.34 11.53
N TRP A 95 4.35 -9.68 12.21
CA TRP A 95 5.63 -8.96 12.09
C TRP A 95 6.21 -9.07 10.68
N THR A 96 6.15 -10.23 10.07
CA THR A 96 6.64 -10.43 8.69
C THR A 96 5.90 -9.53 7.71
N HIS A 97 4.58 -9.36 7.89
CA HIS A 97 3.75 -8.53 7.04
C HIS A 97 4.15 -7.04 7.13
N ILE A 98 4.26 -6.47 8.33
CA ILE A 98 4.66 -5.06 8.49
C ILE A 98 6.10 -4.81 8.05
N ILE A 99 7.04 -5.73 8.34
CA ILE A 99 8.44 -5.59 7.95
C ILE A 99 8.55 -5.59 6.42
N PHE A 100 7.93 -6.57 5.74
CA PHE A 100 7.99 -6.63 4.28
C PHE A 100 7.39 -5.38 3.63
N ASN A 101 6.23 -4.92 4.08
CA ASN A 101 5.60 -3.70 3.58
C ASN A 101 6.48 -2.47 3.82
N SER A 102 7.08 -2.35 5.00
CA SER A 102 7.97 -1.23 5.34
C SER A 102 9.23 -1.21 4.47
N VAL A 103 9.84 -2.37 4.23
CA VAL A 103 11.02 -2.50 3.36
C VAL A 103 10.67 -2.11 1.93
N MET A 104 9.56 -2.61 1.39
CA MET A 104 9.14 -2.30 0.03
C MET A 104 8.75 -0.83 -0.13
N LEU A 105 8.03 -0.27 0.84
CA LEU A 105 7.67 1.15 0.87
C LEU A 105 8.93 2.03 0.94
N TRP A 106 9.91 1.65 1.78
CA TRP A 106 11.19 2.35 1.87
C TRP A 106 11.94 2.26 0.55
N PHE A 107 12.08 1.07 -0.03
CA PHE A 107 12.89 0.84 -1.22
C PHE A 107 12.34 1.54 -2.46
N LEU A 108 11.05 1.43 -2.74
CA LEU A 108 10.43 2.01 -3.93
C LEU A 108 9.82 3.41 -3.66
N GLY A 109 9.13 3.57 -2.55
CA GLY A 109 8.43 4.80 -2.21
C GLY A 109 9.38 5.98 -2.00
N SER A 110 10.56 5.74 -1.39
CA SER A 110 11.59 6.79 -1.23
C SER A 110 12.11 7.32 -2.57
N GLN A 111 12.20 6.46 -3.58
CA GLN A 111 12.58 6.89 -4.93
C GLN A 111 11.52 7.79 -5.56
N ILE A 112 10.23 7.42 -5.44
CA ILE A 112 9.12 8.24 -5.94
C ILE A 112 9.10 9.59 -5.20
N GLU A 113 9.22 9.58 -3.88
CA GLU A 113 9.21 10.82 -3.09
C GLU A 113 10.34 11.77 -3.49
N TRP A 114 11.53 11.23 -3.76
CA TRP A 114 12.70 12.02 -4.18
C TRP A 114 12.61 12.48 -5.64
N ILE A 115 12.23 11.59 -6.56
CA ILE A 115 12.27 11.85 -8.02
C ILE A 115 11.05 12.65 -8.46
N ASP A 116 9.85 12.23 -8.04
CA ASP A 116 8.57 12.77 -8.50
C ASP A 116 7.93 13.74 -7.50
N GLY A 117 8.46 13.75 -6.28
CA GLY A 117 8.02 14.62 -5.20
C GLY A 117 6.96 14.00 -4.30
N ARG A 118 6.90 14.55 -3.09
CA ARG A 118 5.99 14.09 -2.01
C ARG A 118 4.52 14.12 -2.42
N ALA A 119 4.08 15.16 -3.12
CA ALA A 119 2.70 15.28 -3.57
C ALA A 119 2.30 14.14 -4.51
N ARG A 120 3.22 13.70 -5.40
CA ARG A 120 2.98 12.58 -6.30
C ARG A 120 2.80 11.27 -5.52
N LEU A 121 3.68 11.02 -4.56
CA LEU A 121 3.59 9.83 -3.71
C LEU A 121 2.29 9.85 -2.87
N ALA A 122 1.90 11.00 -2.33
CA ALA A 122 0.65 11.14 -1.57
C ALA A 122 -0.60 10.86 -2.43
N VAL A 123 -0.65 11.39 -3.66
CA VAL A 123 -1.73 11.08 -4.61
C VAL A 123 -1.76 9.60 -4.93
N LEU A 124 -0.61 9.00 -5.22
CA LEU A 124 -0.51 7.57 -5.49
C LEU A 124 -0.97 6.73 -4.28
N PHE A 125 -0.54 7.11 -3.07
CA PHE A 125 -0.98 6.48 -1.83
C PHE A 125 -2.50 6.49 -1.71
N VAL A 126 -3.14 7.65 -1.81
CA VAL A 126 -4.60 7.78 -1.66
C VAL A 126 -5.34 6.98 -2.74
N VAL A 127 -4.94 7.10 -4.01
CA VAL A 127 -5.61 6.38 -5.11
C VAL A 127 -5.44 4.86 -4.95
N ALA A 128 -4.23 4.41 -4.58
CA ALA A 128 -3.98 3.00 -4.34
C ALA A 128 -4.78 2.49 -3.14
N SER A 129 -4.84 3.22 -2.01
CA SER A 129 -5.66 2.88 -0.85
C SER A 129 -7.14 2.73 -1.22
N LEU A 130 -7.71 3.71 -1.90
CA LEU A 130 -9.13 3.70 -2.26
C LEU A 130 -9.48 2.51 -3.17
N LEU A 131 -8.68 2.26 -4.20
CA LEU A 131 -8.95 1.17 -5.14
C LEU A 131 -8.66 -0.21 -4.53
N SER A 132 -7.57 -0.35 -3.78
CA SER A 132 -7.20 -1.63 -3.14
C SER A 132 -8.20 -2.00 -2.06
N ASN A 133 -8.43 -1.10 -1.10
CA ASN A 133 -9.33 -1.36 0.01
C ASN A 133 -10.79 -1.53 -0.46
N GLY A 134 -11.22 -0.69 -1.41
CA GLY A 134 -12.56 -0.78 -2.00
C GLY A 134 -12.78 -2.12 -2.71
N LEU A 135 -11.86 -2.54 -3.59
CA LEU A 135 -11.98 -3.79 -4.31
C LEU A 135 -11.97 -4.99 -3.34
N GLN A 136 -11.04 -5.01 -2.38
CA GLN A 136 -10.96 -6.07 -1.37
C GLN A 136 -12.25 -6.18 -0.56
N TYR A 137 -12.77 -5.05 -0.09
CA TYR A 137 -14.00 -5.03 0.68
C TYR A 137 -15.20 -5.53 -0.14
N LEU A 138 -15.35 -5.04 -1.38
CA LEU A 138 -16.48 -5.39 -2.23
C LEU A 138 -16.48 -6.88 -2.64
N VAL A 139 -15.32 -7.52 -2.70
CA VAL A 139 -15.23 -8.95 -3.07
C VAL A 139 -15.19 -9.87 -1.84
N SER A 140 -14.42 -9.51 -0.81
CA SER A 140 -14.09 -10.43 0.29
C SER A 140 -14.57 -9.96 1.68
N GLY A 141 -15.18 -8.75 1.78
CA GLY A 141 -15.70 -8.22 3.05
C GLY A 141 -14.64 -7.51 3.91
N PRO A 142 -14.95 -7.24 5.22
CA PRO A 142 -14.19 -6.26 6.00
C PRO A 142 -12.89 -6.76 6.65
N LEU A 143 -12.62 -8.08 6.65
CA LEU A 143 -11.52 -8.68 7.41
C LEU A 143 -10.21 -8.67 6.60
N PHE A 144 -9.63 -7.50 6.42
CA PHE A 144 -8.33 -7.33 5.77
C PHE A 144 -7.61 -6.10 6.31
N GLY A 145 -6.33 -5.96 5.94
CA GLY A 145 -5.53 -4.77 6.25
C GLY A 145 -4.10 -4.92 5.76
N GLY A 146 -3.36 -3.84 5.80
CA GLY A 146 -1.95 -3.76 5.47
C GLY A 146 -1.63 -2.84 4.29
N LEU A 147 -0.44 -2.27 4.34
CA LEU A 147 0.10 -1.38 3.30
C LEU A 147 0.34 -2.08 1.95
N SER A 148 0.12 -3.39 1.86
CA SER A 148 0.47 -4.16 0.65
C SER A 148 -0.28 -3.70 -0.60
N GLY A 149 -1.53 -3.26 -0.49
CA GLY A 149 -2.26 -2.63 -1.61
C GLY A 149 -1.54 -1.38 -2.14
N VAL A 150 -1.08 -0.51 -1.24
CA VAL A 150 -0.27 0.68 -1.58
C VAL A 150 1.09 0.26 -2.15
N VAL A 151 1.75 -0.74 -1.59
CA VAL A 151 3.03 -1.27 -2.10
C VAL A 151 2.89 -1.78 -3.53
N TYR A 152 1.83 -2.51 -3.84
CA TYR A 152 1.52 -2.92 -5.21
C TYR A 152 1.21 -1.71 -6.11
N GLY A 153 0.56 -0.67 -5.58
CA GLY A 153 0.35 0.59 -6.29
C GLY A 153 1.67 1.27 -6.65
N ILE A 154 2.58 1.36 -5.71
CA ILE A 154 3.94 1.88 -5.91
C ILE A 154 4.69 1.06 -6.96
N LEU A 155 4.61 -0.27 -6.89
CA LEU A 155 5.25 -1.17 -7.84
C LEU A 155 4.70 -0.97 -9.27
N GLY A 156 3.36 -0.92 -9.42
CA GLY A 156 2.71 -0.65 -10.71
C GLY A 156 3.11 0.71 -11.30
N TYR A 157 3.18 1.74 -10.43
CA TYR A 157 3.63 3.07 -10.82
C TYR A 157 5.09 3.06 -11.30
N CYS A 158 5.99 2.46 -10.55
CA CYS A 158 7.41 2.35 -10.91
C CYS A 158 7.58 1.58 -12.23
N TRP A 159 6.90 0.44 -12.36
CA TRP A 159 6.98 -0.41 -13.56
C TRP A 159 6.51 0.32 -14.82
N MET A 160 5.35 0.94 -14.80
CA MET A 160 4.81 1.70 -15.95
C MET A 160 5.68 2.92 -16.27
N SER A 161 6.09 3.66 -15.24
CA SER A 161 6.95 4.83 -15.41
C SER A 161 8.31 4.48 -15.98
N GLN A 162 8.89 3.35 -15.56
CA GLN A 162 10.18 2.85 -16.04
C GLN A 162 10.14 2.48 -17.52
N ARG A 163 9.02 1.93 -18.02
CA ARG A 163 8.80 1.65 -19.44
C ARG A 163 8.67 2.90 -20.30
N ARG A 164 8.10 3.98 -19.73
CA ARG A 164 7.93 5.25 -20.43
C ARG A 164 9.20 6.10 -20.40
N ARG A 165 9.93 6.06 -19.28
CA ARG A 165 11.18 6.78 -19.06
C ARG A 165 11.95 6.14 -17.90
N PRO A 166 13.08 5.45 -18.16
CA PRO A 166 13.89 4.87 -17.10
C PRO A 166 14.36 5.91 -16.09
N ARG A 167 14.03 5.72 -14.79
CA ARG A 167 14.34 6.66 -13.72
C ARG A 167 14.28 6.08 -12.31
N PHE A 168 13.88 4.83 -12.16
CA PHE A 168 13.88 4.13 -10.88
C PHE A 168 14.89 3.00 -10.89
N GLN A 169 15.45 2.69 -9.73
CA GLN A 169 16.42 1.61 -9.55
C GLN A 169 15.77 0.46 -8.81
N PHE A 170 15.41 -0.59 -9.53
CA PHE A 170 14.94 -1.86 -8.95
C PHE A 170 15.24 -3.01 -9.90
N PRO A 171 15.48 -4.24 -9.37
CA PRO A 171 15.66 -5.41 -10.20
C PRO A 171 14.41 -5.70 -11.04
N PRO A 172 14.52 -5.93 -12.36
CA PRO A 172 13.37 -6.31 -13.19
C PRO A 172 12.61 -7.54 -12.64
N ALA A 173 13.33 -8.49 -12.04
CA ALA A 173 12.77 -9.68 -11.39
C ALA A 173 11.81 -9.35 -10.24
N LEU A 174 11.91 -8.17 -9.62
CA LEU A 174 11.03 -7.76 -8.53
C LEU A 174 9.57 -7.70 -8.98
N VAL A 175 9.31 -7.14 -10.15
CA VAL A 175 7.95 -7.05 -10.71
C VAL A 175 7.42 -8.45 -11.03
N THR A 176 8.23 -9.26 -11.70
CA THR A 176 7.86 -10.65 -12.02
C THR A 176 7.55 -11.44 -10.75
N PHE A 177 8.41 -11.34 -9.73
CA PHE A 177 8.19 -12.00 -8.43
C PHE A 177 6.88 -11.53 -7.80
N ALA A 178 6.63 -10.23 -7.74
CA ALA A 178 5.41 -9.69 -7.12
C ALA A 178 4.14 -10.11 -7.87
N LEU A 179 4.17 -10.15 -9.21
CA LEU A 179 3.03 -10.62 -10.00
C LEU A 179 2.77 -12.12 -9.81
N VAL A 180 3.82 -12.95 -9.80
CA VAL A 180 3.72 -14.37 -9.50
C VAL A 180 3.18 -14.58 -8.09
N TRP A 181 3.70 -13.82 -7.11
CA TRP A 181 3.24 -13.89 -5.73
C TRP A 181 1.77 -13.49 -5.58
N MET A 182 1.33 -12.45 -6.31
CA MET A 182 -0.09 -12.04 -6.36
C MET A 182 -0.97 -13.17 -6.93
N VAL A 183 -0.54 -13.86 -7.99
CA VAL A 183 -1.28 -15.01 -8.56
C VAL A 183 -1.34 -16.17 -7.58
N ILE A 184 -0.21 -16.50 -6.94
CA ILE A 184 -0.14 -17.54 -5.89
C ILE A 184 -1.11 -17.22 -4.75
N GLY A 185 -1.27 -15.95 -4.40
CA GLY A 185 -2.17 -15.51 -3.35
C GLY A 185 -3.64 -15.92 -3.58
N PHE A 186 -4.09 -16.09 -4.82
CA PHE A 186 -5.43 -16.61 -5.13
C PHE A 186 -5.55 -18.15 -4.99
N THR A 187 -4.48 -18.82 -4.59
CA THR A 187 -4.47 -20.26 -4.32
C THR A 187 -4.46 -20.54 -2.81
N PRO A 188 -4.71 -21.77 -2.36
CA PRO A 188 -4.58 -22.13 -0.94
C PRO A 188 -3.13 -22.14 -0.43
N LEU A 189 -2.14 -22.01 -1.29
CA LEU A 189 -0.72 -22.18 -0.95
C LEU A 189 -0.24 -21.27 0.19
N PRO A 190 -0.55 -19.97 0.24
CA PRO A 190 -0.15 -19.11 1.35
C PRO A 190 -0.67 -19.60 2.70
N GLU A 191 -1.94 -20.04 2.76
CA GLU A 191 -2.52 -20.60 4.00
C GLU A 191 -1.82 -21.91 4.41
N MET A 192 -1.55 -22.79 3.44
CA MET A 192 -0.82 -24.06 3.70
C MET A 192 0.61 -23.82 4.20
N LEU A 193 1.23 -22.72 3.82
CA LEU A 193 2.55 -22.30 4.29
C LEU A 193 2.51 -21.51 5.62
N GLY A 194 1.34 -21.37 6.24
CA GLY A 194 1.18 -20.62 7.50
C GLY A 194 1.28 -19.11 7.37
N LEU A 195 1.20 -18.58 6.15
CA LEU A 195 1.27 -17.13 5.89
C LEU A 195 -0.09 -16.42 6.05
N GLY A 196 -1.15 -17.19 6.31
CA GLY A 196 -2.52 -16.69 6.42
C GLY A 196 -3.16 -16.35 5.07
N ARG A 197 -4.41 -15.85 5.14
CA ARG A 197 -5.13 -15.38 3.94
C ARG A 197 -4.53 -14.08 3.45
N MET A 198 -4.30 -14.00 2.16
CA MET A 198 -3.80 -12.79 1.50
C MET A 198 -4.98 -11.95 0.96
N ALA A 199 -4.87 -10.63 1.07
CA ALA A 199 -5.82 -9.68 0.50
C ALA A 199 -5.51 -9.44 -1.00
N ASN A 200 -5.81 -10.42 -1.83
CA ASN A 200 -5.34 -10.45 -3.22
C ASN A 200 -6.05 -9.44 -4.11
N GLU A 201 -7.32 -9.16 -3.84
CA GLU A 201 -8.06 -8.12 -4.53
C GLU A 201 -7.47 -6.73 -4.22
N ALA A 202 -6.96 -6.53 -2.98
CA ALA A 202 -6.24 -5.30 -2.65
C ALA A 202 -4.93 -5.18 -3.44
N HIS A 203 -4.17 -6.28 -3.61
CA HIS A 203 -2.96 -6.29 -4.41
C HIS A 203 -3.25 -5.92 -5.87
N LEU A 204 -4.25 -6.54 -6.47
CA LEU A 204 -4.69 -6.26 -7.84
C LEU A 204 -5.18 -4.80 -7.98
N GLY A 205 -6.07 -4.35 -7.09
CA GLY A 205 -6.60 -2.98 -7.10
C GLY A 205 -5.49 -1.94 -6.95
N GLY A 206 -4.55 -2.18 -6.04
CA GLY A 206 -3.38 -1.32 -5.84
C GLY A 206 -2.49 -1.27 -7.09
N PHE A 207 -2.15 -2.42 -7.67
CA PHE A 207 -1.32 -2.47 -8.88
C PHE A 207 -1.94 -1.71 -10.04
N VAL A 208 -3.24 -1.92 -10.29
CA VAL A 208 -3.99 -1.18 -11.32
C VAL A 208 -4.00 0.32 -11.03
N ALA A 209 -4.22 0.72 -9.77
CA ALA A 209 -4.14 2.13 -9.36
C ALA A 209 -2.78 2.75 -9.72
N GLY A 210 -1.70 2.05 -9.45
CA GLY A 210 -0.34 2.47 -9.79
C GLY A 210 -0.13 2.67 -11.29
N LEU A 211 -0.61 1.72 -12.11
CA LEU A 211 -0.58 1.83 -13.57
C LEU A 211 -1.34 3.06 -14.05
N LEU A 212 -2.55 3.30 -13.54
CA LEU A 212 -3.40 4.44 -13.91
C LEU A 212 -2.74 5.77 -13.53
N VAL A 213 -2.26 5.91 -12.30
CA VAL A 213 -1.58 7.12 -11.85
C VAL A 213 -0.34 7.39 -12.71
N ALA A 214 0.44 6.36 -13.04
CA ALA A 214 1.60 6.53 -13.92
C ALA A 214 1.21 6.94 -15.34
N ALA A 215 0.16 6.32 -15.91
CA ALA A 215 -0.29 6.61 -17.27
C ALA A 215 -0.80 8.05 -17.40
N LEU A 216 -1.56 8.52 -16.42
CA LEU A 216 -2.17 9.87 -16.41
C LEU A 216 -1.18 10.96 -15.94
N SER A 217 -0.02 10.57 -15.40
CA SER A 217 0.94 11.53 -14.87
C SER A 217 1.86 12.07 -15.96
N PRO A 218 2.10 13.40 -16.00
CA PRO A 218 3.16 13.93 -16.81
C PRO A 218 4.50 13.40 -16.30
N LEU A 219 5.39 13.03 -17.22
CA LEU A 219 6.75 12.55 -16.90
C LEU A 219 7.65 13.76 -16.52
N ARG A 220 7.28 14.43 -15.42
CA ARG A 220 8.07 15.47 -14.79
C ARG A 220 8.88 14.82 -13.65
N GLY A 221 10.09 15.25 -13.47
CA GLY A 221 10.95 14.76 -12.38
C GLY A 221 12.42 14.86 -12.69
N LYS A 222 13.23 14.69 -11.66
CA LYS A 222 14.70 14.71 -11.76
C LYS A 222 15.17 13.53 -12.61
N ARG A 223 16.13 13.79 -13.51
CA ARG A 223 16.91 12.71 -14.15
C ARG A 223 18.08 12.37 -13.25
N TRP A 224 18.44 11.11 -13.21
CA TRP A 224 19.77 10.72 -12.80
C TRP A 224 20.75 11.26 -13.84
N ARG A 225 21.65 12.11 -13.44
CA ARG A 225 22.81 12.50 -14.25
C ARG A 225 24.03 11.77 -13.74
#